data_d494d9b4c95e07f7ebc276065f3b6c03
#
_entry.id   d494d9b4c95e07f7ebc276065f3b6c03
#
_cell.length_a   1.000
_cell.length_b   1.000
_cell.length_c   1.000
_cell.angle_alpha   90.00
_cell.angle_beta   90.00
_cell.angle_gamma   90.00
#
_symmetry.space_group_name_H-M   'P 1'
#
loop_
_entity.id
_entity.type
_entity.pdbx_description
1 polymer ?
#
loop_
_entity_poly.entity_id
_entity_poly.type
_entity_poly.pdbx_seq_one_letter_code
_entity_poly.pdbx_strand_id
1 'polypeptide(L)'
;ATGDKATLKVGLIGCSGRGTDAVRNILDAAKGSVKIVAIADLFPDRLEYAMKRFAGFEGRFEYCKGNFDIPASRQYAGWDAYKQLLADADVDIVIHATPPVFRPLHLRAIVEAGKHMFVEKPACVDPTQARELYEIADLADKKGLTVIPGVQRRFHPGYVEAIKRIQDGQIGDISAVQAYWLNSRFFIQNGGKLRLENPDPMQMEYQIRNWFIFRWTSGDCYVEQHVHNLDVVRWALGKDPVEVNGLGGRRWDIPYPQYGDRFSHFAVDFDFGN
;
A
#
# COMPACT_ATOMS: atom_id res chain seq x y z
N ALA A 1 -34.30 15.79 -7.72
CA ALA A 1 -33.31 16.88 -7.80
C ALA A 1 -31.94 16.25 -7.60
N THR A 2 -31.20 16.05 -8.70
CA THR A 2 -29.77 15.72 -8.66
C THR A 2 -29.04 16.99 -8.31
N GLY A 3 -28.83 17.25 -6.99
CA GLY A 3 -27.94 18.30 -6.56
C GLY A 3 -26.55 18.04 -7.16
N ASP A 4 -25.91 19.08 -7.69
CA ASP A 4 -24.53 19.06 -8.16
C ASP A 4 -23.65 18.43 -7.06
N LYS A 5 -23.25 17.16 -7.23
CA LYS A 5 -22.32 16.53 -6.30
C LYS A 5 -20.98 17.23 -6.48
N ALA A 6 -20.52 17.89 -5.43
CA ALA A 6 -19.19 18.50 -5.44
C ALA A 6 -18.14 17.46 -5.86
N THR A 7 -17.31 17.82 -6.83
CA THR A 7 -16.22 16.95 -7.29
C THR A 7 -15.17 16.84 -6.18
N LEU A 8 -14.92 15.62 -5.69
CA LEU A 8 -13.91 15.37 -4.67
C LEU A 8 -12.49 15.50 -5.23
N LYS A 9 -11.62 16.11 -4.48
CA LYS A 9 -10.24 16.40 -4.85
C LYS A 9 -9.28 15.43 -4.20
N VAL A 10 -8.46 14.79 -4.99
CA VAL A 10 -7.58 13.69 -4.58
C VAL A 10 -6.12 14.08 -4.70
N GLY A 11 -5.35 13.87 -3.64
CA GLY A 11 -3.89 13.95 -3.62
C GLY A 11 -3.26 12.56 -3.64
N LEU A 12 -2.12 12.41 -4.32
CA LEU A 12 -1.33 11.18 -4.32
C LEU A 12 -0.03 11.38 -3.55
N ILE A 13 0.24 10.55 -2.55
CA ILE A 13 1.53 10.44 -1.87
C ILE A 13 2.18 9.10 -2.21
N GLY A 14 3.32 9.13 -2.94
CA GLY A 14 3.98 7.95 -3.48
C GLY A 14 3.66 7.72 -4.96
N CYS A 15 4.44 8.35 -5.83
CA CYS A 15 4.20 8.53 -7.26
C CYS A 15 4.78 7.39 -8.14
N SER A 16 4.95 6.18 -7.60
CA SER A 16 5.44 5.03 -8.36
C SER A 16 4.30 4.23 -9.02
N GLY A 17 4.62 3.07 -9.59
CA GLY A 17 3.68 2.25 -10.35
C GLY A 17 2.37 1.98 -9.61
N ARG A 18 2.43 1.54 -8.33
CA ARG A 18 1.22 1.21 -7.56
C ARG A 18 0.38 2.46 -7.23
N GLY A 19 1.03 3.57 -6.86
CA GLY A 19 0.32 4.83 -6.59
C GLY A 19 -0.42 5.33 -7.81
N THR A 20 0.23 5.38 -8.98
CA THR A 20 -0.42 5.80 -10.23
C THR A 20 -1.53 4.83 -10.68
N ASP A 21 -1.38 3.51 -10.42
CA ASP A 21 -2.46 2.57 -10.70
C ASP A 21 -3.66 2.75 -9.76
N ALA A 22 -3.43 3.09 -8.49
CA ALA A 22 -4.50 3.42 -7.55
C ALA A 22 -5.26 4.69 -7.97
N VAL A 23 -4.56 5.69 -8.52
CA VAL A 23 -5.19 6.87 -9.14
C VAL A 23 -6.09 6.47 -10.30
N ARG A 24 -5.62 5.62 -11.20
CA ARG A 24 -6.47 5.12 -12.29
C ARG A 24 -7.71 4.38 -11.76
N ASN A 25 -7.54 3.57 -10.73
CA ASN A 25 -8.64 2.80 -10.14
C ASN A 25 -9.70 3.70 -9.49
N ILE A 26 -9.33 4.77 -8.80
CA ILE A 26 -10.31 5.70 -8.23
C ILE A 26 -11.06 6.46 -9.32
N LEU A 27 -10.39 6.85 -10.39
CA LEU A 27 -11.03 7.51 -11.53
C LEU A 27 -12.05 6.60 -12.22
N ASP A 28 -11.73 5.31 -12.40
CA ASP A 28 -12.65 4.32 -12.94
C ASP A 28 -13.86 4.11 -12.03
N ALA A 29 -13.64 3.96 -10.73
CA ALA A 29 -14.71 3.75 -9.76
C ALA A 29 -15.64 4.98 -9.62
N ALA A 30 -15.06 6.17 -9.63
CA ALA A 30 -15.76 7.43 -9.38
C ALA A 30 -16.48 8.01 -10.61
N LYS A 31 -16.12 7.55 -11.82
CA LYS A 31 -16.76 7.96 -13.10
C LYS A 31 -16.99 9.48 -13.23
N GLY A 32 -15.91 10.25 -12.99
CA GLY A 32 -15.92 11.70 -13.14
C GLY A 32 -16.27 12.51 -11.87
N SER A 33 -16.58 11.86 -10.75
CA SER A 33 -16.87 12.57 -9.48
C SER A 33 -15.61 12.88 -8.65
N VAL A 34 -14.42 12.64 -9.18
CA VAL A 34 -13.14 12.99 -8.52
C VAL A 34 -12.18 13.66 -9.51
N LYS A 35 -11.31 14.52 -8.98
CA LYS A 35 -10.17 15.10 -9.69
C LYS A 35 -8.88 14.87 -8.92
N ILE A 36 -7.81 14.58 -9.63
CA ILE A 36 -6.47 14.50 -9.05
C ILE A 36 -5.85 15.89 -9.12
N VAL A 37 -5.52 16.46 -7.97
CA VAL A 37 -5.14 17.87 -7.87
C VAL A 37 -3.73 18.13 -7.33
N ALA A 38 -3.11 17.14 -6.68
CA ALA A 38 -1.78 17.28 -6.11
C ALA A 38 -1.05 15.93 -6.08
N ILE A 39 0.28 15.96 -6.18
CA ILE A 39 1.14 14.77 -6.05
C ILE A 39 2.37 15.08 -5.21
N ALA A 40 2.81 14.07 -4.44
CA ALA A 40 3.99 14.17 -3.58
C ALA A 40 4.82 12.88 -3.62
N ASP A 41 6.13 13.02 -3.72
CA ASP A 41 7.09 11.91 -3.61
C ASP A 41 8.40 12.40 -3.03
N LEU A 42 9.20 11.49 -2.47
CA LEU A 42 10.55 11.80 -2.03
C LEU A 42 11.45 12.23 -3.19
N PHE A 43 11.27 11.61 -4.36
CA PHE A 43 12.16 11.77 -5.52
C PHE A 43 11.48 12.56 -6.65
N PRO A 44 12.11 13.63 -7.18
CA PRO A 44 11.54 14.42 -8.28
C PRO A 44 11.24 13.60 -9.54
N ASP A 45 12.10 12.63 -9.89
CA ASP A 45 11.90 11.74 -11.04
C ASP A 45 10.62 10.89 -10.95
N ARG A 46 10.10 10.70 -9.74
CA ARG A 46 8.82 10.01 -9.53
C ARG A 46 7.63 10.89 -9.86
N LEU A 47 7.72 12.18 -9.62
CA LEU A 47 6.69 13.14 -10.04
C LEU A 47 6.59 13.16 -11.57
N GLU A 48 7.73 13.28 -12.26
CA GLU A 48 7.80 13.23 -13.72
C GLU A 48 7.22 11.91 -14.25
N TYR A 49 7.57 10.79 -13.64
CA TYR A 49 7.02 9.48 -13.98
C TYR A 49 5.50 9.44 -13.85
N ALA A 50 4.96 9.96 -12.75
CA ALA A 50 3.52 10.00 -12.51
C ALA A 50 2.80 10.86 -13.56
N MET A 51 3.29 12.06 -13.82
CA MET A 51 2.71 12.98 -14.82
C MET A 51 2.71 12.34 -16.22
N LYS A 52 3.79 11.69 -16.61
CA LYS A 52 3.87 10.94 -17.88
C LYS A 52 2.85 9.80 -17.94
N ARG A 53 2.64 9.08 -16.84
CA ARG A 53 1.63 8.03 -16.77
C ARG A 53 0.22 8.57 -16.86
N PHE A 54 -0.07 9.68 -16.19
CA PHE A 54 -1.39 10.31 -16.21
C PHE A 54 -1.76 10.81 -17.61
N ALA A 55 -0.82 11.44 -18.31
CA ALA A 55 -1.03 11.79 -19.72
C ALA A 55 -1.32 10.55 -20.59
N GLY A 56 -0.63 9.43 -20.34
CA GLY A 56 -0.90 8.15 -20.98
C GLY A 56 -2.27 7.56 -20.63
N PHE A 57 -2.78 7.78 -19.43
CA PHE A 57 -4.11 7.36 -19.02
C PHE A 57 -5.21 8.19 -19.70
N GLU A 58 -5.05 9.51 -19.81
CA GLU A 58 -5.98 10.39 -20.52
C GLU A 58 -6.09 10.00 -21.99
N GLY A 59 -4.99 9.63 -22.63
CA GLY A 59 -4.97 9.17 -24.01
C GLY A 59 -5.58 7.79 -24.23
N ARG A 60 -5.75 6.98 -23.18
CA ARG A 60 -6.17 5.58 -23.28
C ARG A 60 -7.52 5.26 -22.65
N PHE A 61 -7.90 5.97 -21.59
CA PHE A 61 -9.10 5.68 -20.82
C PHE A 61 -10.03 6.88 -20.76
N GLU A 62 -11.25 6.74 -21.27
CA GLU A 62 -12.24 7.81 -21.33
C GLU A 62 -12.54 8.40 -19.94
N TYR A 63 -12.64 7.54 -18.93
CA TYR A 63 -12.89 7.96 -17.53
C TYR A 63 -11.73 8.72 -16.87
N CYS A 64 -10.59 8.81 -17.52
CA CYS A 64 -9.45 9.61 -17.05
C CYS A 64 -9.42 11.02 -17.64
N LYS A 65 -10.08 11.25 -18.77
CA LYS A 65 -10.00 12.52 -19.50
C LYS A 65 -10.51 13.70 -18.68
N GLY A 66 -9.69 14.75 -18.59
CA GLY A 66 -10.04 16.00 -17.90
C GLY A 66 -10.14 15.88 -16.37
N ASN A 67 -9.69 14.76 -15.80
CA ASN A 67 -9.73 14.54 -14.35
C ASN A 67 -8.36 14.75 -13.66
N PHE A 68 -7.36 15.28 -14.36
CA PHE A 68 -6.08 15.67 -13.81
C PHE A 68 -5.94 17.19 -13.87
N ASP A 69 -5.82 17.82 -12.71
CA ASP A 69 -5.60 19.26 -12.54
C ASP A 69 -4.44 19.47 -11.55
N ILE A 70 -3.21 19.16 -12.02
CA ILE A 70 -2.00 19.09 -11.21
C ILE A 70 -0.99 20.14 -11.72
N PRO A 71 -1.14 21.41 -11.34
CA PRO A 71 -0.16 22.43 -11.72
C PRO A 71 1.20 22.15 -11.09
N ALA A 72 2.26 22.72 -11.64
CA ALA A 72 3.62 22.54 -11.13
C ALA A 72 3.77 22.96 -9.65
N SER A 73 2.98 23.93 -9.19
CA SER A 73 2.94 24.37 -7.79
C SER A 73 2.34 23.34 -6.82
N ARG A 74 1.71 22.28 -7.33
CA ARG A 74 1.13 21.17 -6.54
C ARG A 74 1.84 19.83 -6.78
N GLN A 75 3.09 19.89 -7.23
CA GLN A 75 3.98 18.75 -7.40
C GLN A 75 5.12 18.89 -6.39
N TYR A 76 5.01 18.17 -5.29
CA TYR A 76 5.89 18.32 -4.14
C TYR A 76 6.95 17.22 -4.11
N ALA A 77 8.24 17.60 -3.97
CA ALA A 77 9.37 16.68 -3.87
C ALA A 77 10.13 16.84 -2.56
N GLY A 78 10.70 15.74 -2.04
CA GLY A 78 11.55 15.72 -0.85
C GLY A 78 10.89 15.12 0.38
N TRP A 79 11.59 15.14 1.50
CA TRP A 79 11.17 14.51 2.75
C TRP A 79 9.86 15.08 3.32
N ASP A 80 9.63 16.38 3.15
CA ASP A 80 8.43 17.08 3.64
C ASP A 80 7.35 17.24 2.55
N ALA A 81 7.50 16.62 1.40
CA ALA A 81 6.54 16.70 0.29
C ALA A 81 5.12 16.32 0.71
N TYR A 82 4.97 15.28 1.53
CA TYR A 82 3.67 14.87 2.05
C TYR A 82 3.02 15.94 2.94
N LYS A 83 3.80 16.66 3.75
CA LYS A 83 3.29 17.77 4.59
C LYS A 83 2.79 18.92 3.73
N GLN A 84 3.53 19.24 2.66
CA GLN A 84 3.14 20.30 1.73
C GLN A 84 1.83 19.96 1.02
N LEU A 85 1.67 18.72 0.56
CA LEU A 85 0.42 18.26 -0.02
C LEU A 85 -0.74 18.32 0.99
N LEU A 86 -0.51 17.93 2.24
CA LEU A 86 -1.54 17.93 3.29
C LEU A 86 -1.94 19.33 3.73
N ALA A 87 -1.05 20.32 3.60
CA ALA A 87 -1.35 21.74 3.85
C ALA A 87 -2.24 22.35 2.76
N ASP A 88 -2.37 21.71 1.60
CA ASP A 88 -3.26 22.16 0.53
C ASP A 88 -4.72 21.90 0.94
N ALA A 89 -5.46 23.00 1.15
CA ALA A 89 -6.86 22.94 1.57
C ALA A 89 -7.78 22.26 0.56
N ASP A 90 -7.35 22.20 -0.69
CA ASP A 90 -8.13 21.63 -1.79
C ASP A 90 -8.08 20.10 -1.89
N VAL A 91 -7.35 19.39 -1.03
CA VAL A 91 -7.32 17.93 -1.01
C VAL A 91 -8.35 17.40 -0.02
N ASP A 92 -9.28 16.57 -0.47
CA ASP A 92 -10.29 15.90 0.36
C ASP A 92 -9.85 14.47 0.73
N ILE A 93 -9.28 13.76 -0.24
CA ILE A 93 -8.89 12.35 -0.14
C ILE A 93 -7.42 12.19 -0.50
N VAL A 94 -6.69 11.40 0.27
CA VAL A 94 -5.30 11.05 -0.03
C VAL A 94 -5.21 9.59 -0.46
N ILE A 95 -4.61 9.33 -1.62
CA ILE A 95 -4.09 8.01 -1.99
C ILE A 95 -2.67 7.91 -1.47
N HIS A 96 -2.41 6.96 -0.58
CA HIS A 96 -1.10 6.78 0.03
C HIS A 96 -0.45 5.47 -0.41
N ALA A 97 0.68 5.54 -1.11
CA ALA A 97 1.37 4.41 -1.71
C ALA A 97 2.90 4.45 -1.58
N THR A 98 3.42 5.02 -0.50
CA THR A 98 4.86 5.02 -0.19
C THR A 98 5.34 3.65 0.33
N PRO A 99 6.65 3.40 0.44
CA PRO A 99 7.14 2.20 1.11
C PRO A 99 6.57 2.03 2.52
N PRO A 100 6.33 0.79 2.98
CA PRO A 100 5.59 0.54 4.23
C PRO A 100 6.18 1.20 5.48
N VAL A 101 7.49 1.27 5.57
CA VAL A 101 8.18 1.87 6.74
C VAL A 101 7.77 3.32 7.03
N PHE A 102 7.41 4.09 6.00
CA PHE A 102 7.03 5.50 6.15
C PHE A 102 5.54 5.68 6.42
N ARG A 103 4.75 4.61 6.34
CA ARG A 103 3.28 4.72 6.40
C ARG A 103 2.76 5.25 7.73
N PRO A 104 3.15 4.73 8.90
CA PRO A 104 2.60 5.25 10.16
C PRO A 104 2.82 6.75 10.31
N LEU A 105 4.03 7.25 10.00
CA LEU A 105 4.33 8.68 10.01
C LEU A 105 3.39 9.49 9.10
N HIS A 106 3.21 9.02 7.87
CA HIS A 106 2.36 9.71 6.90
C HIS A 106 0.87 9.58 7.24
N LEU A 107 0.41 8.40 7.69
CA LEU A 107 -0.99 8.18 8.05
C LEU A 107 -1.40 9.07 9.23
N ARG A 108 -0.55 9.20 10.25
CA ARG A 108 -0.79 10.12 11.37
C ARG A 108 -1.00 11.55 10.86
N ALA A 109 -0.10 12.02 10.00
CA ALA A 109 -0.20 13.36 9.42
C ALA A 109 -1.48 13.56 8.57
N ILE A 110 -1.87 12.54 7.79
CA ILE A 110 -3.09 12.57 6.97
C ILE A 110 -4.34 12.69 7.87
N VAL A 111 -4.41 11.89 8.95
CA VAL A 111 -5.52 11.92 9.90
C VAL A 111 -5.53 13.25 10.67
N GLU A 112 -4.38 13.76 11.11
CA GLU A 112 -4.28 15.07 11.78
C GLU A 112 -4.76 16.21 10.88
N ALA A 113 -4.43 16.15 9.57
CA ALA A 113 -4.90 17.10 8.56
C ALA A 113 -6.40 16.95 8.21
N GLY A 114 -7.10 15.96 8.78
CA GLY A 114 -8.53 15.76 8.56
C GLY A 114 -8.91 15.26 7.18
N LYS A 115 -8.03 14.49 6.52
CA LYS A 115 -8.27 13.96 5.18
C LYS A 115 -8.72 12.51 5.23
N HIS A 116 -9.69 12.14 4.38
CA HIS A 116 -9.99 10.74 4.09
C HIS A 116 -8.83 10.08 3.35
N MET A 117 -8.68 8.76 3.44
CA MET A 117 -7.56 8.10 2.75
C MET A 117 -7.85 6.70 2.25
N PHE A 118 -7.19 6.37 1.15
CA PHE A 118 -6.87 5.00 0.75
C PHE A 118 -5.40 4.75 1.01
N VAL A 119 -5.07 3.70 1.75
CA VAL A 119 -3.68 3.35 2.10
C VAL A 119 -3.32 1.98 1.55
N GLU A 120 -2.18 1.89 0.85
CA GLU A 120 -1.67 0.60 0.38
C GLU A 120 -1.20 -0.32 1.50
N LYS A 121 -1.34 -1.62 1.30
CA LYS A 121 -0.81 -2.67 2.18
C LYS A 121 0.72 -2.82 2.03
N PRO A 122 1.44 -3.35 3.02
CA PRO A 122 1.08 -3.42 4.42
C PRO A 122 1.14 -2.02 5.04
N ALA A 123 0.39 -1.78 6.09
CA ALA A 123 0.33 -0.46 6.72
C ALA A 123 1.55 -0.15 7.61
N CYS A 124 2.33 -1.16 7.99
CA CYS A 124 3.52 -1.06 8.83
C CYS A 124 4.51 -2.18 8.52
N VAL A 125 5.70 -2.13 9.12
CA VAL A 125 6.77 -3.12 8.93
C VAL A 125 7.15 -3.87 10.21
N ASP A 126 6.78 -3.38 11.38
CA ASP A 126 7.14 -3.94 12.68
C ASP A 126 6.03 -3.77 13.74
N PRO A 127 6.13 -4.47 14.89
CA PRO A 127 5.13 -4.40 15.95
C PRO A 127 5.00 -3.03 16.62
N THR A 128 6.05 -2.22 16.66
CA THR A 128 5.98 -0.85 17.21
C THR A 128 5.10 0.02 16.34
N GLN A 129 5.35 -0.01 15.05
CA GLN A 129 4.52 0.67 14.06
C GLN A 129 3.07 0.14 14.05
N ALA A 130 2.89 -1.17 14.26
CA ALA A 130 1.54 -1.74 14.36
C ALA A 130 0.74 -1.17 15.55
N ARG A 131 1.38 -1.00 16.71
CA ARG A 131 0.73 -0.33 17.87
C ARG A 131 0.36 1.12 17.57
N GLU A 132 1.22 1.85 16.88
CA GLU A 132 0.94 3.22 16.45
C GLU A 132 -0.28 3.29 15.51
N LEU A 133 -0.46 2.28 14.65
CA LEU A 133 -1.62 2.24 13.74
C LEU A 133 -2.95 2.12 14.48
N TYR A 134 -3.03 1.44 15.63
CA TYR A 134 -4.25 1.42 16.45
C TYR A 134 -4.61 2.83 16.95
N GLU A 135 -3.62 3.58 17.44
CA GLU A 135 -3.83 4.96 17.87
C GLU A 135 -4.29 5.87 16.72
N ILE A 136 -3.71 5.67 15.52
CA ILE A 136 -4.09 6.42 14.31
C ILE A 136 -5.52 6.07 13.88
N ALA A 137 -5.91 4.80 13.96
CA ALA A 137 -7.27 4.35 13.66
C ALA A 137 -8.29 4.97 14.62
N ASP A 138 -8.02 4.93 15.94
CA ASP A 138 -8.86 5.57 16.95
C ASP A 138 -9.01 7.08 16.71
N LEU A 139 -7.93 7.75 16.29
CA LEU A 139 -7.98 9.17 15.97
C LEU A 139 -8.81 9.44 14.71
N ALA A 140 -8.69 8.58 13.70
CA ALA A 140 -9.48 8.68 12.47
C ALA A 140 -10.97 8.50 12.75
N ASP A 141 -11.35 7.53 13.58
CA ASP A 141 -12.73 7.28 13.99
C ASP A 141 -13.31 8.47 14.76
N LYS A 142 -12.55 9.02 15.72
CA LYS A 142 -12.95 10.23 16.48
C LYS A 142 -13.19 11.45 15.58
N LYS A 143 -12.47 11.53 14.47
CA LYS A 143 -12.62 12.62 13.46
C LYS A 143 -13.66 12.31 12.38
N GLY A 144 -14.28 11.12 12.37
CA GLY A 144 -15.23 10.69 11.34
C GLY A 144 -14.59 10.50 9.97
N LEU A 145 -13.30 10.15 9.92
CA LEU A 145 -12.55 9.97 8.68
C LEU A 145 -12.68 8.55 8.17
N THR A 146 -12.78 8.41 6.86
CA THR A 146 -12.75 7.11 6.19
C THR A 146 -11.32 6.72 5.86
N VAL A 147 -10.90 5.56 6.34
CA VAL A 147 -9.58 4.95 6.05
C VAL A 147 -9.81 3.58 5.40
N ILE A 148 -9.41 3.43 4.15
CA ILE A 148 -9.58 2.18 3.39
C ILE A 148 -8.21 1.55 3.12
N PRO A 149 -7.90 0.40 3.72
CA PRO A 149 -6.67 -0.34 3.42
C PRO A 149 -6.76 -1.09 2.09
N GLY A 150 -5.65 -1.13 1.35
CA GLY A 150 -5.52 -1.78 0.04
C GLY A 150 -5.46 -3.31 0.09
N VAL A 151 -6.27 -3.96 0.93
CA VAL A 151 -6.43 -5.42 1.02
C VAL A 151 -7.46 -5.90 0.00
N GLN A 152 -7.08 -5.90 -1.26
CA GLN A 152 -7.98 -6.08 -2.40
C GLN A 152 -8.85 -7.34 -2.35
N ARG A 153 -8.40 -8.42 -1.69
CA ARG A 153 -9.17 -9.68 -1.59
C ARG A 153 -10.48 -9.50 -0.81
N ARG A 154 -10.52 -8.55 0.15
CA ARG A 154 -11.71 -8.19 0.91
C ARG A 154 -12.82 -7.58 0.04
N PHE A 155 -12.48 -7.09 -1.15
CA PHE A 155 -13.41 -6.46 -2.09
C PHE A 155 -13.63 -7.30 -3.36
N HIS A 156 -12.99 -8.46 -3.47
CA HIS A 156 -13.15 -9.34 -4.62
C HIS A 156 -14.40 -10.23 -4.46
N PRO A 157 -15.38 -10.19 -5.38
CA PRO A 157 -16.66 -10.88 -5.22
C PRO A 157 -16.52 -12.38 -4.90
N GLY A 158 -15.59 -13.08 -5.55
CA GLY A 158 -15.36 -14.51 -5.29
C GLY A 158 -14.84 -14.80 -3.88
N TYR A 159 -13.96 -13.94 -3.32
CA TYR A 159 -13.52 -14.09 -1.93
C TYR A 159 -14.64 -13.76 -0.95
N VAL A 160 -15.40 -12.70 -1.20
CA VAL A 160 -16.54 -12.30 -0.35
C VAL A 160 -17.56 -13.44 -0.26
N GLU A 161 -17.93 -14.01 -1.41
CA GLU A 161 -18.88 -15.14 -1.46
C GLU A 161 -18.32 -16.39 -0.79
N ALA A 162 -17.05 -16.75 -1.05
CA ALA A 162 -16.44 -17.94 -0.46
C ALA A 162 -16.36 -17.83 1.08
N ILE A 163 -15.89 -16.68 1.59
CA ILE A 163 -15.80 -16.45 3.03
C ILE A 163 -17.20 -16.48 3.68
N LYS A 164 -18.19 -15.86 3.04
CA LYS A 164 -19.57 -15.91 3.52
C LYS A 164 -20.06 -17.36 3.67
N ARG A 165 -19.85 -18.22 2.67
CA ARG A 165 -20.23 -19.63 2.74
C ARG A 165 -19.50 -20.39 3.84
N ILE A 166 -18.22 -20.11 4.03
CA ILE A 166 -17.44 -20.68 5.14
C ILE A 166 -18.05 -20.28 6.48
N GLN A 167 -18.31 -19.00 6.68
CA GLN A 167 -18.87 -18.46 7.92
C GLN A 167 -20.33 -18.89 8.16
N ASP A 168 -21.09 -19.16 7.09
CA ASP A 168 -22.43 -19.76 7.14
C ASP A 168 -22.40 -21.29 7.47
N GLY A 169 -21.22 -21.87 7.71
CA GLY A 169 -21.05 -23.26 8.12
C GLY A 169 -21.15 -24.31 7.00
N GLN A 170 -21.11 -23.91 5.72
CA GLN A 170 -21.29 -24.85 4.60
C GLN A 170 -20.18 -25.91 4.48
N ILE A 171 -19.02 -25.71 5.10
CA ILE A 171 -17.93 -26.68 5.15
C ILE A 171 -17.75 -27.30 6.53
N GLY A 172 -18.61 -26.96 7.50
CA GLY A 172 -18.47 -27.35 8.90
C GLY A 172 -17.37 -26.57 9.62
N ASP A 173 -16.89 -27.10 10.74
CA ASP A 173 -15.85 -26.49 11.54
C ASP A 173 -14.49 -26.55 10.85
N ILE A 174 -13.75 -25.45 10.90
CA ILE A 174 -12.40 -25.37 10.34
C ILE A 174 -11.40 -25.92 11.35
N SER A 175 -10.82 -27.09 11.06
CA SER A 175 -9.80 -27.72 11.89
C SER A 175 -8.36 -27.28 11.55
N ALA A 176 -8.10 -26.93 10.28
CA ALA A 176 -6.80 -26.45 9.82
C ALA A 176 -6.93 -25.60 8.55
N VAL A 177 -6.01 -24.69 8.37
CA VAL A 177 -5.88 -23.86 7.16
C VAL A 177 -4.45 -23.91 6.66
N GLN A 178 -4.27 -24.07 5.36
CA GLN A 178 -2.95 -23.96 4.72
C GLN A 178 -2.97 -22.80 3.72
N ALA A 179 -1.96 -21.95 3.77
CA ALA A 179 -1.84 -20.81 2.88
C ALA A 179 -0.41 -20.72 2.32
N TYR A 180 -0.29 -20.57 1.01
CA TYR A 180 0.99 -20.55 0.33
C TYR A 180 1.16 -19.28 -0.49
N TRP A 181 2.38 -18.73 -0.48
CA TRP A 181 2.82 -17.71 -1.41
C TRP A 181 4.08 -18.19 -2.12
N LEU A 182 3.90 -18.69 -3.32
CA LEU A 182 4.99 -19.29 -4.11
C LEU A 182 5.34 -18.36 -5.27
N ASN A 183 6.60 -17.93 -5.33
CA ASN A 183 7.10 -17.07 -6.39
C ASN A 183 8.57 -17.44 -6.74
N SER A 184 8.85 -17.69 -8.00
CA SER A 184 10.16 -18.15 -8.44
C SER A 184 11.24 -17.08 -8.59
N ARG A 185 10.87 -15.78 -8.65
CA ARG A 185 11.80 -14.67 -8.90
C ARG A 185 11.55 -13.46 -8.03
N PHE A 186 11.39 -13.69 -6.77
CA PHE A 186 10.93 -12.70 -5.82
C PHE A 186 11.89 -11.50 -5.61
N PHE A 187 13.20 -11.71 -5.75
CA PHE A 187 14.23 -10.70 -5.49
C PHE A 187 14.52 -9.78 -6.66
N ILE A 188 14.09 -10.13 -7.86
CA ILE A 188 14.42 -9.41 -9.08
C ILE A 188 13.12 -8.90 -9.71
N GLN A 189 12.47 -7.97 -9.06
CA GLN A 189 11.41 -7.23 -9.72
C GLN A 189 11.99 -6.32 -10.80
N ASN A 190 11.27 -6.16 -11.90
CA ASN A 190 11.64 -5.35 -13.08
C ASN A 190 12.85 -5.90 -13.87
N GLY A 191 12.98 -7.23 -14.02
CA GLY A 191 14.01 -7.81 -14.86
C GLY A 191 15.43 -7.68 -14.31
N GLY A 192 15.61 -7.52 -13.00
CA GLY A 192 16.91 -7.42 -12.35
C GLY A 192 17.59 -6.07 -12.46
N LYS A 193 16.91 -5.06 -12.96
CA LYS A 193 17.45 -3.70 -13.01
C LYS A 193 17.26 -3.03 -11.67
N LEU A 194 18.31 -2.94 -10.90
CA LEU A 194 18.40 -2.03 -9.77
C LEU A 194 18.35 -0.59 -10.32
N ARG A 195 17.61 0.28 -9.63
CA ARG A 195 17.14 1.57 -10.18
C ARG A 195 18.14 2.71 -10.13
N LEU A 196 19.44 2.42 -10.12
CA LEU A 196 20.50 3.45 -10.19
C LEU A 196 21.65 2.95 -11.07
N GLU A 197 22.27 3.84 -11.83
CA GLU A 197 23.58 3.61 -12.45
C GLU A 197 24.64 3.72 -11.34
N ASN A 198 25.55 2.76 -11.24
CA ASN A 198 26.60 2.67 -10.20
C ASN A 198 26.09 2.80 -8.76
N PRO A 199 25.18 1.96 -8.30
CA PRO A 199 24.58 2.09 -6.99
C PRO A 199 25.57 1.67 -5.89
N ASP A 200 25.65 2.50 -4.84
CA ASP A 200 26.16 2.06 -3.54
C ASP A 200 24.98 1.51 -2.72
N PRO A 201 24.89 0.19 -2.50
CA PRO A 201 23.76 -0.43 -1.80
C PRO A 201 23.68 -0.07 -0.31
N MET A 202 24.71 0.55 0.24
CA MET A 202 24.71 1.04 1.62
C MET A 202 24.09 2.42 1.75
N GLN A 203 23.92 3.15 0.65
CA GLN A 203 23.27 4.46 0.68
C GLN A 203 21.76 4.35 0.87
N MET A 204 21.21 5.24 1.68
CA MET A 204 19.78 5.29 1.98
C MET A 204 18.93 5.47 0.71
N GLU A 205 19.37 6.29 -0.21
CA GLU A 205 18.66 6.47 -1.49
C GLU A 205 18.52 5.16 -2.25
N TYR A 206 19.60 4.37 -2.35
CA TYR A 206 19.53 3.05 -2.98
C TYR A 206 18.52 2.16 -2.29
N GLN A 207 18.54 2.11 -0.96
CA GLN A 207 17.66 1.25 -0.18
C GLN A 207 16.19 1.68 -0.29
N ILE A 208 15.89 2.97 -0.27
CA ILE A 208 14.52 3.48 -0.44
C ILE A 208 14.02 3.24 -1.86
N ARG A 209 14.84 3.47 -2.90
CA ARG A 209 14.45 3.19 -4.29
C ARG A 209 14.22 1.71 -4.56
N ASN A 210 14.93 0.85 -3.84
CA ASN A 210 14.82 -0.60 -3.90
C ASN A 210 14.15 -1.17 -2.63
N TRP A 211 13.27 -0.41 -2.00
CA TRP A 211 12.66 -0.67 -0.70
C TRP A 211 12.16 -2.11 -0.53
N PHE A 212 11.71 -2.72 -1.59
CA PHE A 212 11.11 -4.04 -1.59
C PHE A 212 12.09 -5.16 -1.17
N ILE A 213 13.39 -4.98 -1.39
CA ILE A 213 14.41 -5.99 -1.06
C ILE A 213 15.09 -5.78 0.31
N PHE A 214 14.78 -4.71 1.02
CA PHE A 214 15.31 -4.45 2.35
C PHE A 214 14.24 -4.67 3.41
N ARG A 215 14.61 -5.39 4.50
CA ARG A 215 13.67 -5.71 5.58
C ARG A 215 13.16 -4.47 6.31
N TRP A 216 14.05 -3.52 6.59
CA TRP A 216 13.67 -2.32 7.31
C TRP A 216 12.64 -1.45 6.58
N THR A 217 12.61 -1.49 5.25
CA THR A 217 11.65 -0.72 4.44
C THR A 217 10.39 -1.49 4.09
N SER A 218 10.45 -2.83 4.03
CA SER A 218 9.37 -3.67 3.53
C SER A 218 8.67 -4.50 4.62
N GLY A 219 9.32 -4.74 5.76
CA GLY A 219 8.85 -5.74 6.74
C GLY A 219 9.13 -7.17 6.31
N ASP A 220 10.05 -7.36 5.36
CA ASP A 220 10.32 -8.62 4.69
C ASP A 220 9.17 -9.12 3.80
N CYS A 221 9.42 -10.21 3.10
CA CYS A 221 8.43 -10.91 2.27
C CYS A 221 7.21 -11.34 3.06
N TYR A 222 7.42 -11.71 4.30
CA TYR A 222 6.35 -12.18 5.16
C TYR A 222 5.30 -11.09 5.39
N VAL A 223 5.71 -9.92 5.80
CA VAL A 223 4.80 -8.78 6.03
C VAL A 223 4.29 -8.22 4.70
N GLU A 224 5.15 -8.10 3.70
CA GLU A 224 4.81 -7.40 2.46
C GLU A 224 3.93 -8.22 1.51
N GLN A 225 4.12 -9.54 1.42
CA GLN A 225 3.37 -10.42 0.51
C GLN A 225 2.41 -11.36 1.23
N HIS A 226 2.87 -12.06 2.27
CA HIS A 226 2.04 -13.03 2.98
C HIS A 226 0.87 -12.38 3.73
N VAL A 227 0.92 -11.07 4.00
CA VAL A 227 -0.21 -10.31 4.55
C VAL A 227 -1.52 -10.57 3.80
N HIS A 228 -1.46 -10.78 2.49
CA HIS A 228 -2.65 -11.11 1.71
C HIS A 228 -3.29 -12.44 2.09
N ASN A 229 -2.46 -13.44 2.39
CA ASN A 229 -2.93 -14.77 2.79
C ASN A 229 -3.38 -14.76 4.26
N LEU A 230 -2.59 -14.13 5.13
CA LEU A 230 -2.91 -14.00 6.56
C LEU A 230 -4.23 -13.26 6.77
N ASP A 231 -4.47 -12.19 6.00
CA ASP A 231 -5.73 -11.46 6.03
C ASP A 231 -6.93 -12.36 5.65
N VAL A 232 -6.79 -13.21 4.64
CA VAL A 232 -7.85 -14.15 4.24
C VAL A 232 -8.08 -15.22 5.30
N VAL A 233 -7.01 -15.78 5.88
CA VAL A 233 -7.12 -16.78 6.97
C VAL A 233 -7.84 -16.18 8.17
N ARG A 234 -7.39 -15.01 8.64
CA ARG A 234 -8.03 -14.30 9.74
C ARG A 234 -9.50 -13.97 9.44
N TRP A 235 -9.81 -13.60 8.21
CA TRP A 235 -11.18 -13.31 7.78
C TRP A 235 -12.06 -14.57 7.81
N ALA A 236 -11.54 -15.69 7.34
CA ALA A 236 -12.29 -16.96 7.36
C ALA A 236 -12.56 -17.45 8.78
N LEU A 237 -11.55 -17.37 9.67
CA LEU A 237 -11.64 -17.84 11.05
C LEU A 237 -12.36 -16.86 11.99
N GLY A 238 -12.40 -15.57 11.66
CA GLY A 238 -13.02 -14.54 12.49
C GLY A 238 -12.32 -14.27 13.83
N LYS A 239 -11.10 -14.79 14.04
CA LYS A 239 -10.33 -14.66 15.28
C LYS A 239 -8.84 -14.44 15.00
N ASP A 240 -8.13 -13.96 16.01
CA ASP A 240 -6.69 -13.76 15.96
C ASP A 240 -5.93 -14.99 16.53
N PRO A 241 -4.70 -15.25 16.09
CA PRO A 241 -3.89 -16.31 16.66
C PRO A 241 -3.46 -15.99 18.09
N VAL A 242 -3.34 -17.02 18.91
CA VAL A 242 -2.85 -16.91 20.31
C VAL A 242 -1.36 -17.23 20.42
N GLU A 243 -0.83 -17.99 19.48
CA GLU A 243 0.59 -18.35 19.42
C GLU A 243 1.06 -18.41 17.96
N VAL A 244 2.32 -18.09 17.74
CA VAL A 244 2.97 -18.20 16.45
C VAL A 244 4.36 -18.79 16.60
N ASN A 245 4.66 -19.82 15.80
CA ASN A 245 5.97 -20.40 15.68
C ASN A 245 6.41 -20.34 14.21
N GLY A 246 7.68 -20.00 13.97
CA GLY A 246 8.11 -19.87 12.60
C GLY A 246 9.61 -19.94 12.42
N LEU A 247 10.00 -20.31 11.22
CA LEU A 247 11.37 -20.26 10.77
C LEU A 247 11.43 -19.67 9.35
N GLY A 248 12.57 -19.12 9.02
CA GLY A 248 12.80 -18.55 7.70
C GLY A 248 14.29 -18.37 7.45
N GLY A 249 14.64 -18.09 6.21
CA GLY A 249 16.01 -17.90 5.85
C GLY A 249 16.22 -17.28 4.49
N ARG A 250 17.45 -16.97 4.21
CA ARG A 250 17.90 -16.43 2.94
C ARG A 250 18.74 -17.45 2.19
N ARG A 251 18.51 -17.57 0.91
CA ARG A 251 19.37 -18.39 0.05
C ARG A 251 20.80 -17.85 0.08
N TRP A 252 21.75 -18.74 0.21
CA TRP A 252 23.18 -18.43 0.34
C TRP A 252 23.78 -17.81 -0.93
N ASP A 253 23.19 -18.06 -2.10
CA ASP A 253 23.63 -17.59 -3.41
C ASP A 253 23.09 -16.20 -3.82
N ILE A 254 22.36 -15.52 -2.93
CA ILE A 254 21.85 -14.17 -3.18
C ILE A 254 22.84 -13.14 -2.64
N PRO A 255 23.51 -12.35 -3.49
CA PRO A 255 24.50 -11.39 -3.05
C PRO A 255 23.91 -10.30 -2.13
N TYR A 256 24.60 -10.03 -1.01
CA TYR A 256 24.37 -8.90 -0.12
C TYR A 256 25.55 -7.92 -0.24
N PRO A 257 25.36 -6.59 -0.21
CA PRO A 257 24.09 -5.90 0.01
C PRO A 257 23.27 -5.58 -1.25
N GLN A 258 23.76 -5.92 -2.44
CA GLN A 258 23.16 -5.51 -3.72
C GLN A 258 21.69 -5.93 -3.86
N TYR A 259 21.36 -7.12 -3.35
CA TYR A 259 19.99 -7.65 -3.38
C TYR A 259 19.30 -7.60 -2.02
N GLY A 260 19.73 -6.63 -1.17
CA GLY A 260 19.14 -6.41 0.15
C GLY A 260 19.30 -7.58 1.10
N ASP A 261 18.53 -7.59 2.18
CA ASP A 261 18.64 -8.55 3.29
C ASP A 261 17.35 -9.37 3.53
N ARG A 262 16.37 -9.32 2.61
CA ARG A 262 15.14 -10.10 2.73
C ARG A 262 15.39 -11.60 2.77
N PHE A 263 14.56 -12.31 3.51
CA PHE A 263 14.51 -13.76 3.48
C PHE A 263 13.84 -14.26 2.20
N SER A 264 14.22 -15.45 1.77
CA SER A 264 13.72 -16.06 0.55
C SER A 264 12.66 -17.14 0.80
N HIS A 265 12.55 -17.61 2.02
CA HIS A 265 11.60 -18.64 2.43
C HIS A 265 11.19 -18.49 3.88
N PHE A 266 9.98 -18.92 4.17
CA PHE A 266 9.38 -18.97 5.50
C PHE A 266 8.52 -20.23 5.63
N ALA A 267 8.46 -20.78 6.83
CA ALA A 267 7.44 -21.71 7.28
C ALA A 267 6.95 -21.22 8.64
N VAL A 268 5.65 -20.99 8.77
CA VAL A 268 5.07 -20.39 9.98
C VAL A 268 3.79 -21.10 10.32
N ASP A 269 3.69 -21.52 11.57
CA ASP A 269 2.50 -22.12 12.17
C ASP A 269 1.86 -21.12 13.13
N PHE A 270 0.55 -20.96 12.98
CA PHE A 270 -0.28 -20.13 13.84
C PHE A 270 -1.26 -21.02 14.61
N ASP A 271 -1.23 -20.95 15.92
CA ASP A 271 -2.28 -21.52 16.77
C ASP A 271 -3.36 -20.45 17.00
N PHE A 272 -4.59 -20.78 16.67
CA PHE A 272 -5.74 -19.92 16.89
C PHE A 272 -6.53 -20.28 18.16
N GLY A 273 -6.00 -21.20 18.98
CA GLY A 273 -6.69 -21.72 20.15
C GLY A 273 -7.90 -22.59 19.79
N ASN A 274 -8.52 -23.15 20.82
CA ASN A 274 -9.72 -23.98 20.70
C ASN A 274 -10.98 -23.16 20.46
#